data_d0e7a5d4552a2d05b3a6bbab8ddf534d
#
_entry.id   d0e7a5d4552a2d05b3a6bbab8ddf534d
#
_cell.length_a   1.000
_cell.length_b   1.000
_cell.length_c   1.000
_cell.angle_alpha   90.00
_cell.angle_beta   90.00
_cell.angle_gamma   90.00
#
_symmetry.space_group_name_H-M   'P 1'
#
loop_
_entity.id
_entity.type
_entity.pdbx_description
1 polymer ?
#
loop_
_entity_poly.entity_id
_entity_poly.type
_entity_poly.pdbx_seq_one_letter_code
_entity_poly.pdbx_strand_id
1 'polypeptide(L)'
;VYNHTNSAGQNAKSVLDKLVPGYYHRLNADGAIETSSCCPNTAAEHAMMEKLMIDSIVTWARDYKVDGFRFDLMGHHPKSTMLAIRAALDDLTVVDDGVAGSEIYVYGEGWNFGEVADNARFVQATQANMAGTGTGSFNDRMRDAVRGGGPFSGLTEQGFATGLYYDSNGQNPGDEYFELLRRTDWIRVALTGNLANYLLEDRNGNTVPGSAIDYQGQAAGYTLDPQEIINYASAHDNETLFDAVQFKAAAGNGMADRVRAHNMGLSVIALGQGVPFFHAGTDMLRSKSLDRDSFNSGDWFNALDFTYQDNNWGVGLPVASKNEANWPIMQPLLADPALDPVPANIAAAVDHFQEMLRIRRSSKLFRLPTESEVSDRLAFHNTGPGQMPGLIVMSTNDDYGDVDLTNKYIVTLFNANDDAVVFDSPLNGQVFDLHPVQAASADPIVQGAYFDMGGGSFNVPARTTAVFLGPRPVVEQIDFLIDQVEALADGDVLNGGQANALIAKLEAAQRSADRGRSNAAANELNAFINQVEAFVSAGTLSADEGAALIAIAEAILGSIG
;
A
#
# COMPACT_ATOMS: atom_id res chain seq x y z
N VAL A 1 16.16 8.05 -14.76
CA VAL A 1 17.30 7.24 -14.30
C VAL A 1 18.53 8.13 -14.22
N TYR A 2 19.05 8.36 -13.01
CA TYR A 2 20.25 9.19 -12.79
C TYR A 2 21.45 8.38 -12.27
N ASN A 3 21.22 7.18 -11.75
CA ASN A 3 22.23 6.32 -11.13
C ASN A 3 23.22 5.70 -12.13
N HIS A 4 22.85 5.61 -13.41
CA HIS A 4 23.72 5.07 -14.46
C HIS A 4 23.40 5.67 -15.83
N THR A 5 24.27 5.42 -16.81
CA THR A 5 24.07 5.76 -18.22
C THR A 5 24.23 4.52 -19.09
N ASN A 6 23.59 4.50 -20.25
CA ASN A 6 23.74 3.39 -21.21
C ASN A 6 25.19 3.21 -21.73
N SER A 7 25.96 4.28 -21.74
CA SER A 7 27.32 4.27 -22.32
C SER A 7 28.22 5.31 -21.65
N ALA A 8 29.47 4.97 -21.48
CA ALA A 8 30.47 5.81 -20.85
C ALA A 8 31.81 5.78 -21.60
N GLY A 9 32.79 6.55 -21.15
CA GLY A 9 34.14 6.63 -21.72
C GLY A 9 34.14 7.10 -23.17
N GLN A 10 34.90 6.44 -24.01
CA GLN A 10 35.08 6.79 -25.43
C GLN A 10 33.99 6.18 -26.34
N ASN A 11 32.96 5.53 -25.79
CA ASN A 11 31.87 5.01 -26.60
C ASN A 11 31.19 6.12 -27.42
N ALA A 12 30.81 5.80 -28.66
CA ALA A 12 30.21 6.79 -29.58
C ALA A 12 28.93 7.41 -29.01
N LYS A 13 28.17 6.66 -28.18
CA LYS A 13 26.94 7.10 -27.53
C LYS A 13 27.16 7.77 -26.17
N SER A 14 28.38 7.79 -25.62
CA SER A 14 28.67 8.50 -24.37
C SER A 14 28.50 10.01 -24.56
N VAL A 15 27.90 10.66 -23.59
CA VAL A 15 27.72 12.13 -23.57
C VAL A 15 28.59 12.75 -22.48
N LEU A 16 28.43 12.29 -21.23
CA LEU A 16 29.03 12.92 -20.05
C LEU A 16 30.56 12.88 -20.07
N ASP A 17 31.16 11.75 -20.44
CA ASP A 17 32.63 11.64 -20.54
C ASP A 17 33.24 12.38 -21.74
N LYS A 18 32.45 12.78 -22.73
CA LYS A 18 32.90 13.67 -23.80
C LYS A 18 32.91 15.13 -23.38
N LEU A 19 32.12 15.47 -22.35
CA LEU A 19 32.16 16.81 -21.75
C LEU A 19 33.32 16.94 -20.78
N VAL A 20 33.39 16.06 -19.78
CA VAL A 20 34.48 16.01 -18.80
C VAL A 20 34.86 14.56 -18.53
N PRO A 21 35.90 14.03 -19.21
CA PRO A 21 36.32 12.64 -19.04
C PRO A 21 36.60 12.28 -17.60
N GLY A 22 36.01 11.15 -17.12
CA GLY A 22 36.25 10.60 -15.80
C GLY A 22 35.69 11.39 -14.63
N TYR A 23 34.76 12.34 -14.86
CA TYR A 23 34.18 13.15 -13.79
C TYR A 23 32.75 12.70 -13.39
N TYR A 24 31.89 12.47 -14.36
CA TYR A 24 30.48 12.21 -14.10
C TYR A 24 30.16 10.76 -13.79
N HIS A 25 31.07 9.83 -14.15
CA HIS A 25 30.94 8.42 -13.80
C HIS A 25 31.82 8.08 -12.60
N ARG A 26 31.36 7.14 -11.79
CA ARG A 26 32.07 6.68 -10.61
C ARG A 26 33.22 5.77 -11.03
N LEU A 27 34.42 6.08 -10.53
CA LEU A 27 35.62 5.32 -10.83
C LEU A 27 36.04 4.45 -9.64
N ASN A 28 36.59 3.27 -9.93
CA ASN A 28 37.28 2.44 -8.96
C ASN A 28 38.73 2.96 -8.71
N ALA A 29 39.47 2.28 -7.85
CA ALA A 29 40.86 2.65 -7.50
C ALA A 29 41.81 2.62 -8.69
N ASP A 30 41.53 1.83 -9.72
CA ASP A 30 42.32 1.71 -10.95
C ASP A 30 41.91 2.71 -12.03
N GLY A 31 40.95 3.58 -11.74
CA GLY A 31 40.43 4.56 -12.69
C GLY A 31 39.44 3.97 -13.71
N ALA A 32 38.99 2.74 -13.55
CA ALA A 32 37.95 2.15 -14.37
C ALA A 32 36.56 2.53 -13.84
N ILE A 33 35.59 2.65 -14.77
CA ILE A 33 34.20 3.01 -14.43
C ILE A 33 33.52 1.85 -13.71
N GLU A 34 32.89 2.11 -12.57
CA GLU A 34 32.08 1.17 -11.82
C GLU A 34 30.80 0.81 -12.58
N THR A 35 30.45 -0.48 -12.55
CA THR A 35 29.29 -1.06 -13.25
C THR A 35 28.55 -2.08 -12.38
N SER A 36 28.47 -1.85 -11.08
CA SER A 36 27.81 -2.77 -10.15
C SER A 36 26.29 -2.88 -10.36
N SER A 37 25.69 -1.88 -11.02
CA SER A 37 24.36 -1.99 -11.62
C SER A 37 24.45 -2.67 -13.02
N CYS A 38 23.46 -2.50 -13.87
CA CYS A 38 23.56 -3.00 -15.26
C CYS A 38 24.58 -2.26 -16.13
N CYS A 39 24.98 -1.06 -15.75
CA CYS A 39 25.51 -0.06 -16.65
C CYS A 39 26.53 0.86 -15.94
N PRO A 40 27.21 1.78 -16.68
CA PRO A 40 28.15 2.72 -16.08
C PRO A 40 27.52 3.60 -15.00
N ASN A 41 27.92 3.45 -13.74
CA ASN A 41 27.37 4.19 -12.61
C ASN A 41 27.82 5.65 -12.61
N THR A 42 26.87 6.55 -12.32
CA THR A 42 27.16 7.98 -12.18
C THR A 42 27.68 8.30 -10.78
N ALA A 43 28.51 9.33 -10.68
CA ALA A 43 29.10 9.82 -9.43
C ALA A 43 28.28 11.01 -8.88
N ALA A 44 27.09 10.73 -8.33
CA ALA A 44 26.20 11.76 -7.75
C ALA A 44 26.84 12.49 -6.55
N GLU A 45 27.91 11.93 -5.96
CA GLU A 45 28.74 12.58 -4.97
C GLU A 45 29.61 13.73 -5.51
N HIS A 46 29.72 13.89 -6.83
CA HIS A 46 30.43 14.98 -7.46
C HIS A 46 29.49 16.17 -7.72
N ALA A 47 29.91 17.37 -7.32
CA ALA A 47 29.08 18.58 -7.30
C ALA A 47 28.36 18.88 -8.63
N MET A 48 28.99 18.65 -9.79
CA MET A 48 28.35 18.92 -11.09
C MET A 48 27.37 17.82 -11.48
N MET A 49 27.54 16.58 -11.03
CA MET A 49 26.54 15.52 -11.25
C MET A 49 25.32 15.75 -10.34
N GLU A 50 25.53 16.09 -9.07
CA GLU A 50 24.45 16.48 -8.15
C GLU A 50 23.66 17.68 -8.73
N LYS A 51 24.37 18.73 -9.19
CA LYS A 51 23.72 19.89 -9.82
C LYS A 51 22.90 19.50 -11.05
N LEU A 52 23.41 18.61 -11.90
CA LEU A 52 22.67 18.11 -13.07
C LEU A 52 21.36 17.43 -12.66
N MET A 53 21.40 16.63 -11.61
CA MET A 53 20.21 15.97 -11.07
C MET A 53 19.19 16.98 -10.54
N ILE A 54 19.63 17.92 -9.70
CA ILE A 54 18.76 18.95 -9.11
C ILE A 54 18.13 19.83 -10.21
N ASP A 55 18.93 20.38 -11.13
CA ASP A 55 18.45 21.24 -12.22
C ASP A 55 17.41 20.50 -13.09
N SER A 56 17.65 19.23 -13.38
CA SER A 56 16.72 18.40 -14.15
C SER A 56 15.40 18.18 -13.41
N ILE A 57 15.44 17.83 -12.12
CA ILE A 57 14.24 17.60 -11.29
C ILE A 57 13.41 18.89 -11.19
N VAL A 58 14.05 20.02 -10.90
CA VAL A 58 13.37 21.33 -10.83
C VAL A 58 12.73 21.70 -12.17
N THR A 59 13.41 21.44 -13.29
CA THR A 59 12.86 21.67 -14.63
C THR A 59 11.60 20.82 -14.87
N TRP A 60 11.64 19.52 -14.57
CA TRP A 60 10.47 18.65 -14.73
C TRP A 60 9.31 19.06 -13.84
N ALA A 61 9.57 19.44 -12.58
CA ALA A 61 8.55 19.91 -11.66
C ALA A 61 7.94 21.24 -12.13
N ARG A 62 8.79 22.26 -12.36
CA ARG A 62 8.34 23.62 -12.65
C ARG A 62 7.75 23.75 -14.05
N ASP A 63 8.43 23.22 -15.08
CA ASP A 63 8.07 23.48 -16.48
C ASP A 63 7.08 22.43 -17.02
N TYR A 64 7.16 21.20 -16.55
CA TYR A 64 6.31 20.07 -17.00
C TYR A 64 5.25 19.64 -15.98
N LYS A 65 5.21 20.25 -14.77
CA LYS A 65 4.19 20.00 -13.73
C LYS A 65 4.12 18.55 -13.27
N VAL A 66 5.26 17.91 -13.11
CA VAL A 66 5.36 16.53 -12.60
C VAL A 66 5.15 16.54 -11.10
N ASP A 67 4.23 15.68 -10.57
CA ASP A 67 3.81 15.64 -9.18
C ASP A 67 4.63 14.66 -8.30
N GLY A 68 5.56 13.91 -8.89
CA GLY A 68 6.39 12.97 -8.13
C GLY A 68 7.58 12.46 -8.93
N PHE A 69 8.60 11.99 -8.21
CA PHE A 69 9.83 11.45 -8.80
C PHE A 69 10.21 10.12 -8.20
N ARG A 70 10.35 9.12 -9.05
CA ARG A 70 10.88 7.80 -8.69
C ARG A 70 12.34 7.68 -9.11
N PHE A 71 13.23 7.43 -8.16
CA PHE A 71 14.65 7.22 -8.41
C PHE A 71 14.94 5.72 -8.54
N ASP A 72 15.38 5.35 -9.73
CA ASP A 72 15.98 4.06 -10.00
C ASP A 72 17.27 3.94 -9.19
N LEU A 73 17.47 2.82 -8.49
CA LEU A 73 18.63 2.59 -7.63
C LEU A 73 19.00 3.81 -6.76
N MET A 74 18.01 4.36 -6.05
CA MET A 74 18.19 5.52 -5.16
C MET A 74 19.35 5.30 -4.16
N GLY A 75 19.54 4.05 -3.70
CA GLY A 75 20.64 3.67 -2.81
C GLY A 75 22.04 3.86 -3.39
N HIS A 76 22.18 4.09 -4.69
CA HIS A 76 23.46 4.46 -5.33
C HIS A 76 23.76 5.96 -5.28
N HIS A 77 22.85 6.77 -4.75
CA HIS A 77 23.05 8.21 -4.52
C HIS A 77 23.37 8.50 -3.04
N PRO A 78 24.13 9.57 -2.76
CA PRO A 78 24.26 10.09 -1.41
C PRO A 78 22.92 10.52 -0.81
N LYS A 79 22.70 10.25 0.48
CA LYS A 79 21.58 10.82 1.22
C LYS A 79 21.53 12.35 1.11
N SER A 80 22.69 13.00 1.17
CA SER A 80 22.79 14.47 1.05
C SER A 80 22.24 14.97 -0.28
N THR A 81 22.48 14.26 -1.39
CA THR A 81 21.94 14.61 -2.71
C THR A 81 20.42 14.50 -2.76
N MET A 82 19.84 13.45 -2.16
CA MET A 82 18.37 13.31 -2.07
C MET A 82 17.76 14.43 -1.23
N LEU A 83 18.41 14.81 -0.12
CA LEU A 83 17.97 15.96 0.70
C LEU A 83 18.10 17.29 -0.03
N ALA A 84 19.14 17.48 -0.81
CA ALA A 84 19.31 18.68 -1.65
C ALA A 84 18.24 18.77 -2.75
N ILE A 85 17.86 17.64 -3.35
CA ILE A 85 16.74 17.56 -4.29
C ILE A 85 15.43 17.95 -3.59
N ARG A 86 15.15 17.41 -2.39
CA ARG A 86 13.94 17.75 -1.63
C ARG A 86 13.89 19.25 -1.32
N ALA A 87 14.99 19.83 -0.82
CA ALA A 87 15.07 21.25 -0.54
C ALA A 87 14.82 22.11 -1.79
N ALA A 88 15.41 21.75 -2.94
CA ALA A 88 15.19 22.47 -4.20
C ALA A 88 13.74 22.37 -4.72
N LEU A 89 13.04 21.29 -4.43
CA LEU A 89 11.61 21.17 -4.71
C LEU A 89 10.79 22.01 -3.72
N ASP A 90 11.11 22.00 -2.44
CA ASP A 90 10.43 22.80 -1.41
C ASP A 90 10.46 24.31 -1.68
N ASP A 91 11.51 24.78 -2.36
CA ASP A 91 11.65 26.17 -2.77
C ASP A 91 10.66 26.59 -3.88
N LEU A 92 10.03 25.62 -4.59
CA LEU A 92 9.03 25.93 -5.62
C LEU A 92 7.67 26.26 -4.99
N THR A 93 7.07 27.38 -5.41
CA THR A 93 5.79 27.83 -4.88
C THR A 93 4.71 27.94 -5.96
N VAL A 94 3.44 27.82 -5.53
CA VAL A 94 2.30 28.02 -6.45
C VAL A 94 2.31 29.43 -7.04
N VAL A 95 2.75 30.43 -6.26
CA VAL A 95 2.73 31.85 -6.66
C VAL A 95 3.80 32.13 -7.72
N ASP A 96 5.03 31.67 -7.53
CA ASP A 96 6.16 32.02 -8.40
C ASP A 96 6.36 31.01 -9.53
N ASP A 97 6.11 29.72 -9.27
CA ASP A 97 6.43 28.61 -10.18
C ASP A 97 5.18 27.87 -10.69
N GLY A 98 4.03 28.11 -10.09
CA GLY A 98 2.75 27.45 -10.42
C GLY A 98 2.72 25.98 -10.02
N VAL A 99 3.49 25.59 -8.99
CA VAL A 99 3.53 24.23 -8.39
C VAL A 99 3.70 24.33 -6.89
N ALA A 100 3.04 23.45 -6.13
CA ALA A 100 3.24 23.26 -4.69
C ALA A 100 4.43 22.30 -4.51
N GLY A 101 5.64 22.81 -4.47
CA GLY A 101 6.85 21.98 -4.47
C GLY A 101 6.96 21.05 -3.26
N SER A 102 6.48 21.48 -2.09
CA SER A 102 6.43 20.68 -0.87
C SER A 102 5.51 19.44 -0.96
N GLU A 103 4.54 19.46 -1.89
CA GLU A 103 3.61 18.33 -2.12
C GLU A 103 4.14 17.33 -3.17
N ILE A 104 5.23 17.66 -3.87
CA ILE A 104 5.83 16.76 -4.85
C ILE A 104 6.48 15.57 -4.13
N TYR A 105 5.99 14.37 -4.42
CA TYR A 105 6.46 13.16 -3.73
C TYR A 105 7.76 12.64 -4.33
N VAL A 106 8.73 12.31 -3.46
CA VAL A 106 10.04 11.74 -3.85
C VAL A 106 10.18 10.35 -3.25
N TYR A 107 10.52 9.37 -4.09
CA TYR A 107 10.72 7.99 -3.65
C TYR A 107 11.68 7.23 -4.57
N GLY A 108 12.13 6.06 -4.17
CA GLY A 108 13.01 5.26 -4.99
C GLY A 108 13.42 3.91 -4.41
N GLU A 109 14.32 3.26 -5.11
CA GLU A 109 14.87 1.97 -4.73
C GLU A 109 16.08 2.16 -3.81
N GLY A 110 15.84 2.02 -2.50
CA GLY A 110 16.85 2.21 -1.47
C GLY A 110 17.72 0.98 -1.21
N TRP A 111 18.18 0.29 -2.26
CA TRP A 111 18.95 -0.95 -2.12
C TRP A 111 20.39 -0.71 -1.70
N ASN A 112 20.88 -1.55 -0.79
CA ASN A 112 22.26 -1.53 -0.28
C ASN A 112 23.11 -2.59 -1.01
N PHE A 113 23.80 -2.21 -2.07
CA PHE A 113 24.68 -3.12 -2.82
C PHE A 113 25.74 -2.37 -3.66
N GLY A 114 26.63 -3.12 -4.31
CA GLY A 114 27.63 -2.60 -5.23
C GLY A 114 28.81 -1.92 -4.52
N GLU A 115 29.50 -1.02 -5.23
CA GLU A 115 30.71 -0.32 -4.75
C GLU A 115 30.42 0.70 -3.65
N VAL A 116 29.16 1.04 -3.44
CA VAL A 116 28.70 1.99 -2.42
C VAL A 116 28.14 1.29 -1.18
N ALA A 117 28.02 -0.04 -1.22
CA ALA A 117 27.41 -0.82 -0.14
C ALA A 117 27.97 -0.46 1.22
N ASP A 118 27.12 -0.55 2.26
CA ASP A 118 27.47 -0.29 3.66
C ASP A 118 28.09 1.11 3.89
N ASN A 119 27.64 2.08 3.08
CA ASN A 119 28.15 3.47 3.11
C ASN A 119 29.65 3.58 2.79
N ALA A 120 30.19 2.69 1.98
CA ALA A 120 31.64 2.62 1.71
C ALA A 120 32.21 3.90 1.07
N ARG A 121 31.40 4.68 0.35
CA ARG A 121 31.84 5.91 -0.33
C ARG A 121 31.22 7.17 0.26
N PHE A 122 30.00 7.06 0.78
CA PHE A 122 29.20 8.15 1.36
C PHE A 122 28.03 7.52 2.12
N VAL A 123 27.29 8.30 2.91
CA VAL A 123 26.01 7.83 3.47
C VAL A 123 25.01 7.67 2.34
N GLN A 124 24.68 6.42 2.02
CA GLN A 124 23.76 6.07 0.93
C GLN A 124 22.31 6.50 1.23
N ALA A 125 21.53 6.76 0.18
CA ALA A 125 20.08 6.93 0.28
C ALA A 125 19.37 5.56 0.30
N THR A 126 19.74 4.70 1.27
CA THR A 126 19.09 3.40 1.48
C THR A 126 17.80 3.55 2.28
N GLN A 127 16.97 2.48 2.28
CA GLN A 127 15.74 2.40 3.07
C GLN A 127 15.92 2.91 4.50
N ALA A 128 16.84 2.32 5.26
CA ALA A 128 17.07 2.69 6.66
C ALA A 128 17.67 4.09 6.82
N ASN A 129 18.55 4.52 5.92
CA ASN A 129 19.18 5.84 6.01
C ASN A 129 18.19 6.98 5.69
N MET A 130 17.17 6.72 4.87
CA MET A 130 16.16 7.72 4.49
C MET A 130 15.03 7.87 5.50
N ALA A 131 14.95 7.02 6.53
CA ALA A 131 13.95 7.14 7.59
C ALA A 131 13.93 8.55 8.21
N GLY A 132 12.73 9.10 8.40
CA GLY A 132 12.50 10.44 8.95
C GLY A 132 12.74 11.60 7.97
N THR A 133 12.88 11.32 6.67
CA THR A 133 13.08 12.35 5.63
C THR A 133 11.83 12.63 4.79
N GLY A 134 10.76 11.85 4.97
CA GLY A 134 9.58 11.90 4.11
C GLY A 134 9.79 11.31 2.71
N THR A 135 11.00 10.79 2.40
CA THR A 135 11.29 10.15 1.11
C THR A 135 10.90 8.68 1.16
N GLY A 136 10.06 8.26 0.21
CA GLY A 136 9.59 6.88 0.13
C GLY A 136 10.63 5.90 -0.41
N SER A 137 10.57 4.65 0.05
CA SER A 137 11.37 3.55 -0.49
C SER A 137 10.55 2.29 -0.72
N PHE A 138 10.89 1.51 -1.74
CA PHE A 138 10.19 0.27 -2.07
C PHE A 138 10.33 -0.79 -0.98
N ASN A 139 9.21 -1.42 -0.62
CA ASN A 139 9.09 -2.43 0.44
C ASN A 139 9.34 -3.84 -0.09
N ASP A 140 10.58 -4.27 -0.14
CA ASP A 140 10.94 -5.65 -0.49
C ASP A 140 10.46 -6.67 0.54
N ARG A 141 10.33 -6.30 1.83
CA ARG A 141 9.81 -7.18 2.89
C ARG A 141 8.41 -7.66 2.56
N MET A 142 7.52 -6.73 2.17
CA MET A 142 6.15 -7.05 1.77
C MET A 142 6.12 -7.88 0.48
N ARG A 143 6.86 -7.47 -0.54
CA ARG A 143 6.96 -8.21 -1.80
C ARG A 143 7.36 -9.67 -1.56
N ASP A 144 8.44 -9.88 -0.82
CA ASP A 144 9.01 -11.21 -0.60
C ASP A 144 8.13 -12.08 0.31
N ALA A 145 7.47 -11.48 1.30
CA ALA A 145 6.56 -12.20 2.17
C ALA A 145 5.27 -12.61 1.46
N VAL A 146 4.69 -11.71 0.67
CA VAL A 146 3.40 -11.93 0.00
C VAL A 146 3.52 -12.93 -1.15
N ARG A 147 4.43 -12.69 -2.11
CA ARG A 147 4.54 -13.53 -3.30
C ARG A 147 5.46 -14.74 -3.13
N GLY A 148 6.40 -14.67 -2.19
CA GLY A 148 7.44 -15.68 -1.93
C GLY A 148 8.78 -15.35 -2.56
N GLY A 149 9.82 -15.35 -1.74
CA GLY A 149 11.20 -15.12 -2.12
C GLY A 149 11.53 -13.77 -2.75
N GLY A 150 12.80 -13.40 -2.68
CA GLY A 150 13.35 -12.20 -3.29
C GLY A 150 13.82 -12.42 -4.74
N PRO A 151 14.47 -11.41 -5.34
CA PRO A 151 14.95 -11.48 -6.73
C PRO A 151 15.95 -12.61 -7.02
N PHE A 152 16.64 -13.09 -6.00
CA PHE A 152 17.66 -14.12 -6.10
C PHE A 152 17.24 -15.46 -5.48
N SER A 153 16.01 -15.56 -4.97
CA SER A 153 15.43 -16.79 -4.43
C SER A 153 15.02 -17.76 -5.54
N GLY A 154 14.70 -19.01 -5.16
CA GLY A 154 14.14 -19.99 -6.08
C GLY A 154 12.83 -19.53 -6.71
N LEU A 155 12.65 -19.80 -8.01
CA LEU A 155 11.44 -19.40 -8.75
C LEU A 155 10.15 -19.93 -8.13
N THR A 156 10.21 -21.11 -7.53
CA THR A 156 9.06 -21.84 -6.98
C THR A 156 8.85 -21.61 -5.48
N GLU A 157 9.68 -20.79 -4.83
CA GLU A 157 9.56 -20.49 -3.40
C GLU A 157 8.27 -19.73 -3.11
N GLN A 158 7.38 -20.33 -2.32
CA GLN A 158 6.06 -19.78 -2.00
C GLN A 158 6.11 -18.69 -0.91
N GLY A 159 5.10 -17.83 -0.89
CA GLY A 159 4.85 -16.84 0.15
C GLY A 159 3.43 -16.96 0.70
N PHE A 160 3.03 -15.96 1.49
CA PHE A 160 1.74 -15.91 2.15
C PHE A 160 0.57 -16.06 1.16
N ALA A 161 0.58 -15.37 0.04
CA ALA A 161 -0.51 -15.44 -0.95
C ALA A 161 -0.42 -16.64 -1.90
N THR A 162 0.74 -17.30 -2.00
CA THR A 162 0.99 -18.32 -3.03
C THR A 162 1.03 -19.75 -2.51
N GLY A 163 0.63 -19.98 -1.25
CA GLY A 163 0.35 -21.32 -0.74
C GLY A 163 1.37 -21.88 0.24
N LEU A 164 2.35 -21.08 0.73
CA LEU A 164 3.33 -21.57 1.69
C LEU A 164 2.66 -22.25 2.89
N TYR A 165 2.99 -23.52 3.12
CA TYR A 165 2.48 -24.41 4.16
C TYR A 165 1.04 -24.94 3.95
N TYR A 166 0.04 -24.09 3.77
CA TYR A 166 -1.36 -24.50 3.69
C TYR A 166 -1.74 -25.12 2.32
N ASP A 167 -1.00 -24.80 1.28
CA ASP A 167 -1.18 -25.34 -0.08
C ASP A 167 0.21 -25.48 -0.76
N SER A 168 1.05 -26.33 -0.13
CA SER A 168 2.45 -26.46 -0.49
C SER A 168 2.65 -27.06 -1.87
N ASN A 169 3.56 -26.46 -2.65
CA ASN A 169 4.06 -27.04 -3.90
C ASN A 169 5.17 -28.08 -3.71
N GLY A 170 5.60 -28.34 -2.46
CA GLY A 170 6.64 -29.28 -2.10
C GLY A 170 8.07 -28.87 -2.48
N GLN A 171 8.30 -27.62 -2.86
CA GLN A 171 9.59 -27.10 -3.32
C GLN A 171 10.15 -25.98 -2.42
N ASN A 172 9.50 -25.71 -1.30
CA ASN A 172 9.95 -24.68 -0.37
C ASN A 172 11.13 -25.18 0.48
N PRO A 173 12.14 -24.32 0.74
CA PRO A 173 13.23 -24.70 1.63
C PRO A 173 12.79 -24.66 3.10
N GLY A 174 13.29 -25.61 3.90
CA GLY A 174 13.14 -25.60 5.35
C GLY A 174 11.75 -25.99 5.87
N ASP A 175 11.43 -25.49 7.05
CA ASP A 175 10.13 -25.72 7.71
C ASP A 175 9.11 -24.67 7.26
N GLU A 176 8.15 -25.09 6.44
CA GLU A 176 7.15 -24.22 5.83
C GLU A 176 6.25 -23.51 6.87
N TYR A 177 5.94 -24.17 7.98
CA TYR A 177 5.14 -23.57 9.05
C TYR A 177 5.84 -22.39 9.69
N PHE A 178 7.10 -22.58 10.12
CA PHE A 178 7.89 -21.51 10.71
C PHE A 178 8.17 -20.38 9.72
N GLU A 179 8.39 -20.74 8.46
CA GLU A 179 8.64 -19.76 7.41
C GLU A 179 7.38 -18.92 7.13
N LEU A 180 6.20 -19.52 7.10
CA LEU A 180 4.93 -18.80 6.95
C LEU A 180 4.72 -17.83 8.11
N LEU A 181 4.93 -18.26 9.36
CA LEU A 181 4.78 -17.38 10.53
C LEU A 181 5.78 -16.22 10.49
N ARG A 182 7.03 -16.48 10.07
CA ARG A 182 8.04 -15.43 9.88
C ARG A 182 7.63 -14.40 8.84
N ARG A 183 7.14 -14.84 7.69
CA ARG A 183 6.64 -13.96 6.62
C ARG A 183 5.37 -13.22 7.03
N THR A 184 4.54 -13.82 7.86
CA THR A 184 3.37 -13.17 8.44
C THR A 184 3.78 -12.00 9.33
N ASP A 185 4.85 -12.12 10.14
CA ASP A 185 5.39 -10.99 10.90
C ASP A 185 5.89 -9.86 9.99
N TRP A 186 6.58 -10.18 8.88
CA TRP A 186 6.99 -9.16 7.90
C TRP A 186 5.80 -8.42 7.28
N ILE A 187 4.72 -9.15 6.95
CA ILE A 187 3.49 -8.54 6.41
C ILE A 187 2.83 -7.65 7.45
N ARG A 188 2.75 -8.06 8.72
CA ARG A 188 2.19 -7.22 9.80
C ARG A 188 2.95 -5.91 9.92
N VAL A 189 4.29 -5.97 9.98
CA VAL A 189 5.12 -4.75 9.98
C VAL A 189 4.85 -3.90 8.74
N ALA A 190 4.79 -4.52 7.57
CA ALA A 190 4.53 -3.80 6.32
C ALA A 190 3.14 -3.16 6.27
N LEU A 191 2.11 -3.81 6.84
CA LEU A 191 0.73 -3.30 6.93
C LEU A 191 0.62 -2.05 7.82
N THR A 192 1.56 -1.84 8.76
CA THR A 192 1.63 -0.59 9.56
C THR A 192 2.28 0.58 8.83
N GLY A 193 2.73 0.41 7.59
CA GLY A 193 3.59 1.38 6.90
C GLY A 193 5.07 1.15 7.17
N ASN A 194 5.43 -0.06 7.55
CA ASN A 194 6.81 -0.50 7.85
C ASN A 194 7.46 0.23 9.04
N LEU A 195 6.64 0.67 10.00
CA LEU A 195 7.07 1.50 11.12
C LEU A 195 8.08 0.79 12.02
N ALA A 196 9.19 1.48 12.30
CA ALA A 196 10.27 0.96 13.15
C ALA A 196 9.84 0.76 14.60
N ASN A 197 9.02 1.68 15.13
CA ASN A 197 8.67 1.72 16.55
C ASN A 197 7.30 1.10 16.86
N TYR A 198 6.50 0.75 15.86
CA TYR A 198 5.22 0.10 16.08
C TYR A 198 5.38 -1.21 16.86
N LEU A 199 4.67 -1.35 17.98
CA LEU A 199 4.75 -2.53 18.83
C LEU A 199 3.76 -3.60 18.37
N LEU A 200 4.25 -4.79 18.07
CA LEU A 200 3.43 -5.95 17.70
C LEU A 200 3.84 -7.19 18.50
N GLU A 201 2.92 -8.11 18.69
CA GLU A 201 3.23 -9.46 19.18
C GLU A 201 3.75 -10.30 18.01
N ASP A 202 5.01 -10.77 18.13
CA ASP A 202 5.65 -11.61 17.13
C ASP A 202 5.14 -13.07 17.17
N ARG A 203 5.56 -13.89 16.23
CA ARG A 203 5.24 -15.33 16.16
C ARG A 203 5.64 -16.13 17.39
N ASN A 204 6.53 -15.59 18.24
CA ASN A 204 7.00 -16.26 19.48
C ASN A 204 6.22 -15.79 20.71
N GLY A 205 5.31 -14.83 20.58
CA GLY A 205 4.53 -14.27 21.69
C GLY A 205 5.23 -13.12 22.43
N ASN A 206 6.25 -12.51 21.82
CA ASN A 206 6.93 -11.34 22.40
C ASN A 206 6.38 -10.05 21.80
N THR A 207 6.08 -9.08 22.63
CA THR A 207 5.78 -7.72 22.16
C THR A 207 7.10 -7.02 21.82
N VAL A 208 7.30 -6.73 20.55
CA VAL A 208 8.54 -6.15 20.03
C VAL A 208 8.24 -5.00 19.05
N PRO A 209 9.14 -4.03 18.89
CA PRO A 209 8.99 -3.03 17.84
C PRO A 209 9.25 -3.64 16.46
N GLY A 210 8.67 -3.05 15.41
CA GLY A 210 8.85 -3.48 14.03
C GLY A 210 10.33 -3.59 13.61
N SER A 211 11.18 -2.74 14.17
CA SER A 211 12.64 -2.77 13.95
C SER A 211 13.34 -3.98 14.56
N ALA A 212 12.73 -4.68 15.52
CA ALA A 212 13.28 -5.91 16.11
C ALA A 212 12.87 -7.18 15.34
N ILE A 213 11.92 -7.09 14.42
CA ILE A 213 11.58 -8.20 13.51
C ILE A 213 12.69 -8.33 12.47
N ASP A 214 13.34 -9.50 12.46
CA ASP A 214 14.42 -9.78 11.52
C ASP A 214 13.89 -10.06 10.12
N TYR A 215 14.41 -9.33 9.14
CA TYR A 215 14.29 -9.60 7.72
C TYR A 215 15.67 -9.88 7.13
N GLN A 216 16.05 -11.16 7.07
CA GLN A 216 17.30 -11.61 6.45
C GLN A 216 18.55 -10.86 6.96
N GLY A 217 18.63 -10.60 8.27
CA GLY A 217 19.71 -9.86 8.90
C GLY A 217 19.56 -8.33 8.90
N GLN A 218 18.43 -7.82 8.45
CA GLN A 218 18.06 -6.40 8.51
C GLN A 218 16.77 -6.23 9.34
N ALA A 219 16.48 -5.01 9.76
CA ALA A 219 15.21 -4.69 10.38
C ALA A 219 14.06 -4.79 9.34
N ALA A 220 12.94 -5.42 9.72
CA ALA A 220 11.74 -5.39 8.90
C ALA A 220 11.14 -3.98 8.91
N GLY A 221 10.88 -3.40 10.09
CA GLY A 221 10.43 -2.01 10.24
C GLY A 221 11.59 -1.03 10.26
N TYR A 222 11.51 0.04 9.46
CA TYR A 222 12.57 1.05 9.40
C TYR A 222 12.05 2.48 9.15
N THR A 223 10.80 2.67 8.81
CA THR A 223 10.21 4.00 8.59
C THR A 223 9.85 4.69 9.90
N LEU A 224 9.77 6.01 9.91
CA LEU A 224 9.27 6.79 11.02
C LEU A 224 7.83 7.29 10.78
N ASP A 225 7.40 7.33 9.52
CA ASP A 225 6.02 7.64 9.13
C ASP A 225 5.58 6.77 7.95
N PRO A 226 4.27 6.47 7.83
CA PRO A 226 3.80 5.51 6.82
C PRO A 226 4.01 5.94 5.38
N GLN A 227 4.11 7.25 5.08
CA GLN A 227 4.38 7.72 3.72
C GLN A 227 5.81 7.45 3.23
N GLU A 228 6.72 7.02 4.11
CA GLU A 228 8.10 6.66 3.73
C GLU A 228 8.22 5.27 3.09
N ILE A 229 7.10 4.54 2.93
CA ILE A 229 7.08 3.21 2.34
C ILE A 229 6.23 3.14 1.07
N ILE A 230 6.75 2.45 0.06
CA ILE A 230 6.04 2.05 -1.16
C ILE A 230 5.76 0.55 -1.08
N ASN A 231 4.52 0.20 -0.75
CA ASN A 231 4.07 -1.18 -0.69
C ASN A 231 3.79 -1.71 -2.09
N TYR A 232 4.39 -2.82 -2.46
CA TYR A 232 4.25 -3.42 -3.79
C TYR A 232 4.45 -4.94 -3.76
N ALA A 233 3.93 -5.63 -4.79
CA ALA A 233 4.15 -7.05 -5.02
C ALA A 233 4.98 -7.30 -6.30
N SER A 234 4.88 -6.41 -7.29
CA SER A 234 5.67 -6.45 -8.52
C SER A 234 5.92 -5.03 -9.06
N ALA A 235 6.99 -4.88 -9.81
CA ALA A 235 7.37 -3.64 -10.48
C ALA A 235 7.92 -3.97 -11.89
N HIS A 236 8.66 -3.05 -12.50
CA HIS A 236 9.26 -3.26 -13.83
C HIS A 236 10.30 -4.39 -13.86
N ASP A 237 11.03 -4.57 -12.74
CA ASP A 237 12.00 -5.66 -12.57
C ASP A 237 11.33 -6.96 -12.10
N ASN A 238 11.96 -8.07 -12.41
CA ASN A 238 11.54 -9.42 -12.04
C ASN A 238 10.17 -9.83 -12.62
N GLU A 239 9.56 -10.84 -12.05
CA GLU A 239 8.26 -11.37 -12.49
C GLU A 239 7.13 -10.37 -12.20
N THR A 240 6.09 -10.36 -13.04
CA THR A 240 4.80 -9.80 -12.64
C THR A 240 4.22 -10.62 -11.48
N LEU A 241 3.23 -10.08 -10.78
CA LEU A 241 2.57 -10.84 -9.71
C LEU A 241 1.88 -12.10 -10.28
N PHE A 242 1.26 -12.01 -11.46
CA PHE A 242 0.65 -13.16 -12.11
C PHE A 242 1.69 -14.23 -12.47
N ASP A 243 2.80 -13.85 -13.11
CA ASP A 243 3.88 -14.79 -13.45
C ASP A 243 4.48 -15.45 -12.20
N ALA A 244 4.63 -14.69 -11.11
CA ALA A 244 5.08 -15.24 -9.83
C ALA A 244 4.11 -16.30 -9.28
N VAL A 245 2.80 -16.05 -9.37
CA VAL A 245 1.79 -17.04 -8.97
C VAL A 245 1.87 -18.30 -9.86
N GLN A 246 2.11 -18.14 -11.17
CA GLN A 246 2.26 -19.29 -12.07
C GLN A 246 3.44 -20.18 -11.71
N PHE A 247 4.57 -19.61 -11.32
CA PHE A 247 5.73 -20.37 -10.86
C PHE A 247 5.50 -21.09 -9.52
N LYS A 248 4.73 -20.50 -8.62
CA LYS A 248 4.76 -20.80 -7.18
C LYS A 248 3.55 -21.60 -6.70
N ALA A 249 2.38 -21.41 -7.30
CA ALA A 249 1.18 -22.12 -6.88
C ALA A 249 1.35 -23.65 -7.02
N ALA A 250 0.71 -24.42 -6.15
CA ALA A 250 0.71 -25.87 -6.23
C ALA A 250 0.17 -26.36 -7.59
N ALA A 251 0.72 -27.46 -8.08
CA ALA A 251 0.37 -27.99 -9.41
C ALA A 251 -1.13 -28.36 -9.57
N GLY A 252 -1.81 -28.63 -8.45
CA GLY A 252 -3.24 -28.93 -8.43
C GLY A 252 -4.15 -27.70 -8.55
N ASN A 253 -3.61 -26.50 -8.43
CA ASN A 253 -4.39 -25.27 -8.44
C ASN A 253 -4.83 -24.90 -9.86
N GLY A 254 -6.15 -24.82 -10.04
CA GLY A 254 -6.74 -24.30 -11.26
C GLY A 254 -6.57 -22.77 -11.40
N MET A 255 -6.94 -22.24 -12.57
CA MET A 255 -6.83 -20.80 -12.82
C MET A 255 -7.62 -19.96 -11.82
N ALA A 256 -8.79 -20.42 -11.37
CA ALA A 256 -9.58 -19.72 -10.36
C ALA A 256 -8.81 -19.53 -9.03
N ASP A 257 -8.12 -20.57 -8.54
CA ASP A 257 -7.31 -20.51 -7.33
C ASP A 257 -6.11 -19.56 -7.50
N ARG A 258 -5.48 -19.59 -8.68
CA ARG A 258 -4.35 -18.73 -9.03
C ARG A 258 -4.76 -17.26 -9.10
N VAL A 259 -5.94 -16.97 -9.65
CA VAL A 259 -6.52 -15.61 -9.65
C VAL A 259 -6.81 -15.16 -8.21
N ARG A 260 -7.33 -16.03 -7.35
CA ARG A 260 -7.55 -15.68 -5.93
C ARG A 260 -6.25 -15.45 -5.18
N ALA A 261 -5.21 -16.23 -5.43
CA ALA A 261 -3.88 -16.01 -4.88
C ALA A 261 -3.29 -14.65 -5.34
N HIS A 262 -3.45 -14.32 -6.62
CA HIS A 262 -3.07 -13.01 -7.17
C HIS A 262 -3.85 -11.87 -6.47
N ASN A 263 -5.16 -12.00 -6.37
CA ASN A 263 -6.05 -11.03 -5.73
C ASN A 263 -5.74 -10.85 -4.23
N MET A 264 -5.37 -11.93 -3.52
CA MET A 264 -4.89 -11.85 -2.13
C MET A 264 -3.64 -10.97 -2.03
N GLY A 265 -2.68 -11.15 -2.93
CA GLY A 265 -1.50 -10.29 -3.01
C GLY A 265 -1.85 -8.82 -3.21
N LEU A 266 -2.78 -8.51 -4.12
CA LEU A 266 -3.25 -7.14 -4.35
C LEU A 266 -3.95 -6.56 -3.12
N SER A 267 -4.77 -7.34 -2.42
CA SER A 267 -5.49 -6.90 -1.22
C SER A 267 -4.55 -6.47 -0.11
N VAL A 268 -3.50 -7.26 0.16
CA VAL A 268 -2.49 -6.93 1.18
C VAL A 268 -1.81 -5.59 0.85
N ILE A 269 -1.47 -5.37 -0.43
CA ILE A 269 -0.88 -4.10 -0.88
C ILE A 269 -1.88 -2.94 -0.75
N ALA A 270 -3.13 -3.15 -1.14
CA ALA A 270 -4.15 -2.10 -1.20
C ALA A 270 -4.59 -1.62 0.18
N LEU A 271 -4.69 -2.52 1.17
CA LEU A 271 -5.32 -2.24 2.45
C LEU A 271 -4.34 -1.97 3.60
N GLY A 272 -3.02 -2.01 3.33
CA GLY A 272 -1.99 -1.58 4.29
C GLY A 272 -1.87 -0.06 4.40
N GLN A 273 -1.28 0.41 5.50
CA GLN A 273 -0.84 1.80 5.63
C GLN A 273 0.34 2.10 4.70
N GLY A 274 0.63 3.36 4.46
CA GLY A 274 1.65 3.77 3.50
C GLY A 274 1.12 3.91 2.07
N VAL A 275 2.03 3.99 1.10
CA VAL A 275 1.71 4.25 -0.30
C VAL A 275 1.62 2.94 -1.09
N PRO A 276 0.43 2.51 -1.55
CA PRO A 276 0.32 1.33 -2.40
C PRO A 276 0.82 1.63 -3.81
N PHE A 277 1.60 0.72 -4.36
CA PHE A 277 2.13 0.80 -5.72
C PHE A 277 1.70 -0.44 -6.51
N PHE A 278 1.02 -0.20 -7.62
CA PHE A 278 0.54 -1.26 -8.51
C PHE A 278 1.24 -1.17 -9.86
N HIS A 279 1.92 -2.25 -10.24
CA HIS A 279 2.52 -2.38 -11.56
C HIS A 279 1.44 -2.30 -12.63
N ALA A 280 1.62 -1.47 -13.66
CA ALA A 280 0.62 -1.30 -14.72
C ALA A 280 0.22 -2.65 -15.34
N GLY A 281 -1.08 -2.93 -15.36
CA GLY A 281 -1.65 -4.18 -15.82
C GLY A 281 -1.76 -5.29 -14.76
N THR A 282 -1.33 -5.05 -13.51
CA THR A 282 -1.49 -6.06 -12.45
C THR A 282 -2.96 -6.34 -12.14
N ASP A 283 -3.82 -5.36 -12.31
CA ASP A 283 -5.28 -5.50 -12.21
C ASP A 283 -5.87 -6.51 -13.21
N MET A 284 -5.26 -6.61 -14.39
CA MET A 284 -5.72 -7.50 -15.48
C MET A 284 -4.81 -8.73 -15.68
N LEU A 285 -4.19 -9.22 -14.60
CA LEU A 285 -3.33 -10.41 -14.59
C LEU A 285 -2.13 -10.33 -15.55
N ARG A 286 -1.58 -9.14 -15.78
CA ARG A 286 -0.46 -8.94 -16.71
C ARG A 286 0.61 -10.01 -16.58
N SER A 287 0.95 -10.63 -17.70
CA SER A 287 2.08 -11.54 -17.85
C SER A 287 3.19 -10.92 -18.70
N LYS A 288 4.43 -11.26 -18.40
CA LYS A 288 5.60 -11.08 -19.28
C LYS A 288 6.05 -12.41 -19.86
N SER A 289 5.13 -13.37 -19.98
CA SER A 289 5.42 -14.73 -20.42
C SER A 289 6.57 -15.37 -19.62
N LEU A 290 6.57 -15.14 -18.28
CA LEU A 290 7.60 -15.58 -17.33
C LEU A 290 8.97 -14.89 -17.48
N ASP A 291 9.12 -13.86 -18.34
CA ASP A 291 10.40 -13.14 -18.46
C ASP A 291 10.67 -12.27 -17.23
N ARG A 292 11.73 -12.60 -16.52
CA ARG A 292 12.15 -11.89 -15.29
C ARG A 292 12.93 -10.60 -15.56
N ASP A 293 13.44 -10.43 -16.78
CA ASP A 293 14.35 -9.35 -17.14
C ASP A 293 14.04 -8.84 -18.56
N SER A 294 12.78 -8.38 -18.73
CA SER A 294 12.18 -8.09 -20.03
C SER A 294 12.52 -6.73 -20.64
N PHE A 295 13.35 -5.91 -19.98
CA PHE A 295 13.61 -4.51 -20.39
C PHE A 295 14.11 -4.36 -21.84
N ASN A 296 14.74 -5.39 -22.41
CA ASN A 296 15.22 -5.43 -23.78
C ASN A 296 14.91 -6.75 -24.49
N SER A 297 13.88 -7.48 -24.06
CA SER A 297 13.48 -8.76 -24.67
C SER A 297 12.59 -8.61 -25.89
N GLY A 298 12.06 -7.41 -26.12
CA GLY A 298 11.11 -7.07 -27.19
C GLY A 298 9.76 -6.60 -26.63
N ASP A 299 9.08 -5.77 -27.41
CA ASP A 299 7.83 -5.12 -26.99
C ASP A 299 6.72 -6.11 -26.67
N TRP A 300 6.67 -7.23 -27.37
CA TRP A 300 5.65 -8.27 -27.17
C TRP A 300 5.70 -8.92 -25.76
N PHE A 301 6.84 -8.95 -25.08
CA PHE A 301 6.91 -9.38 -23.68
C PHE A 301 6.35 -8.37 -22.69
N ASN A 302 6.15 -7.13 -23.13
CA ASN A 302 5.70 -6.02 -22.27
C ASN A 302 4.34 -5.44 -22.71
N ALA A 303 3.66 -6.05 -23.67
CA ALA A 303 2.38 -5.59 -24.16
C ALA A 303 1.29 -5.63 -23.08
N LEU A 304 0.33 -4.71 -23.18
CA LEU A 304 -0.86 -4.63 -22.36
C LEU A 304 -2.09 -4.59 -23.27
N ASP A 305 -3.04 -5.49 -23.04
CA ASP A 305 -4.32 -5.49 -23.74
C ASP A 305 -5.43 -4.89 -22.88
N PHE A 306 -5.67 -3.59 -23.00
CA PHE A 306 -6.72 -2.88 -22.28
C PHE A 306 -8.14 -3.24 -22.73
N THR A 307 -8.30 -4.19 -23.66
CA THR A 307 -9.61 -4.79 -23.98
C THR A 307 -9.99 -5.91 -23.03
N TYR A 308 -9.07 -6.34 -22.14
CA TYR A 308 -9.22 -7.45 -21.20
C TYR A 308 -9.49 -8.80 -21.85
N GLN A 309 -9.08 -8.98 -23.10
CA GLN A 309 -9.26 -10.25 -23.82
C GLN A 309 -8.03 -11.17 -23.71
N ASP A 310 -6.86 -10.59 -23.44
CA ASP A 310 -5.57 -11.28 -23.36
C ASP A 310 -4.73 -10.63 -22.24
N ASN A 311 -3.94 -11.43 -21.52
CA ASN A 311 -3.03 -10.94 -20.49
C ASN A 311 -1.55 -11.04 -20.86
N ASN A 312 -1.26 -11.36 -22.12
CA ASN A 312 0.09 -11.56 -22.66
C ASN A 312 0.79 -12.85 -22.17
N TRP A 313 0.03 -13.88 -21.71
CA TRP A 313 0.58 -15.19 -21.39
C TRP A 313 0.96 -15.95 -22.64
N GLY A 314 2.11 -16.65 -22.62
CA GLY A 314 2.49 -17.57 -23.70
C GLY A 314 2.90 -16.92 -25.03
N VAL A 315 3.18 -15.60 -25.07
CA VAL A 315 3.61 -14.90 -26.31
C VAL A 315 4.98 -15.34 -26.80
N GLY A 316 5.71 -16.10 -26.00
CA GLY A 316 7.00 -16.67 -26.36
C GLY A 316 7.78 -17.18 -25.16
N LEU A 317 8.78 -18.00 -25.42
CA LEU A 317 9.75 -18.40 -24.40
C LEU A 317 10.73 -17.25 -24.16
N PRO A 318 10.99 -16.86 -22.90
CA PRO A 318 11.93 -15.79 -22.59
C PRO A 318 13.32 -15.97 -23.20
N VAL A 319 13.97 -14.86 -23.55
CA VAL A 319 15.25 -14.89 -24.31
C VAL A 319 16.34 -15.71 -23.61
N ALA A 320 17.05 -16.54 -24.37
CA ALA A 320 18.06 -17.48 -23.86
C ALA A 320 19.17 -16.81 -23.07
N SER A 321 19.66 -15.66 -23.54
CA SER A 321 20.79 -14.94 -22.90
C SER A 321 20.55 -14.60 -21.43
N LYS A 322 19.30 -14.60 -20.97
CA LYS A 322 18.90 -14.24 -19.60
C LYS A 322 18.17 -15.37 -18.87
N ASN A 323 17.45 -16.23 -19.60
CA ASN A 323 16.47 -17.15 -19.02
C ASN A 323 16.73 -18.64 -19.35
N GLU A 324 17.73 -18.99 -20.17
CA GLU A 324 17.95 -20.37 -20.64
C GLU A 324 18.04 -21.39 -19.48
N ALA A 325 18.69 -21.02 -18.39
CA ALA A 325 18.80 -21.88 -17.20
C ALA A 325 17.45 -22.20 -16.54
N ASN A 326 16.43 -21.34 -16.75
CA ASN A 326 15.09 -21.47 -16.20
C ASN A 326 14.08 -22.11 -17.17
N TRP A 327 14.45 -22.31 -18.42
CA TRP A 327 13.56 -22.90 -19.43
C TRP A 327 12.98 -24.27 -19.05
N PRO A 328 13.69 -25.16 -18.35
CA PRO A 328 13.11 -26.42 -17.88
C PRO A 328 11.88 -26.25 -16.98
N ILE A 329 11.77 -25.11 -16.26
CA ILE A 329 10.60 -24.76 -15.45
C ILE A 329 9.57 -24.00 -16.28
N MET A 330 10.01 -23.08 -17.15
CA MET A 330 9.15 -22.21 -17.92
C MET A 330 8.39 -22.93 -19.04
N GLN A 331 9.07 -23.81 -19.78
CA GLN A 331 8.48 -24.51 -20.93
C GLN A 331 7.21 -25.31 -20.58
N PRO A 332 7.19 -26.16 -19.54
CA PRO A 332 5.98 -26.91 -19.19
C PRO A 332 4.84 -26.01 -18.73
N LEU A 333 5.13 -24.88 -18.03
CA LEU A 333 4.10 -23.93 -17.61
C LEU A 333 3.49 -23.21 -18.81
N LEU A 334 4.30 -22.70 -19.73
CA LEU A 334 3.83 -21.99 -20.93
C LEU A 334 3.13 -22.91 -21.94
N ALA A 335 3.40 -24.22 -21.89
CA ALA A 335 2.76 -25.22 -22.75
C ALA A 335 1.43 -25.75 -22.20
N ASP A 336 1.10 -25.45 -20.94
CA ASP A 336 -0.15 -25.90 -20.32
C ASP A 336 -1.28 -24.92 -20.61
N PRO A 337 -2.27 -25.28 -21.42
CA PRO A 337 -3.40 -24.40 -21.75
C PRO A 337 -4.31 -24.11 -20.55
N ALA A 338 -4.23 -24.88 -19.46
CA ALA A 338 -5.00 -24.63 -18.26
C ALA A 338 -4.45 -23.42 -17.46
N LEU A 339 -3.22 -22.98 -17.77
CA LEU A 339 -2.58 -21.82 -17.15
C LEU A 339 -2.73 -20.53 -17.97
N ASP A 340 -3.43 -20.60 -19.09
CA ASP A 340 -3.79 -19.44 -19.91
C ASP A 340 -5.14 -18.87 -19.41
N PRO A 341 -5.20 -17.63 -18.85
CA PRO A 341 -6.43 -17.09 -18.31
C PRO A 341 -7.39 -16.69 -19.43
N VAL A 342 -8.64 -17.10 -19.29
CA VAL A 342 -9.71 -16.62 -20.17
C VAL A 342 -10.18 -15.22 -19.76
N PRO A 343 -10.86 -14.45 -20.66
CA PRO A 343 -11.32 -13.09 -20.36
C PRO A 343 -12.12 -12.96 -19.07
N ALA A 344 -12.87 -13.99 -18.68
CA ALA A 344 -13.62 -13.98 -17.41
C ALA A 344 -12.71 -13.97 -16.17
N ASN A 345 -11.52 -14.59 -16.24
CA ASN A 345 -10.53 -14.56 -15.17
C ASN A 345 -9.91 -13.16 -15.04
N ILE A 346 -9.63 -12.53 -16.19
CA ILE A 346 -9.09 -11.17 -16.24
C ILE A 346 -10.11 -10.19 -15.65
N ALA A 347 -11.37 -10.27 -16.09
CA ALA A 347 -12.45 -9.43 -15.58
C ALA A 347 -12.64 -9.59 -14.06
N ALA A 348 -12.60 -10.81 -13.54
CA ALA A 348 -12.71 -11.06 -12.09
C ALA A 348 -11.56 -10.41 -11.29
N ALA A 349 -10.34 -10.38 -11.84
CA ALA A 349 -9.23 -9.69 -11.18
C ALA A 349 -9.41 -8.16 -11.23
N VAL A 350 -9.87 -7.61 -12.36
CA VAL A 350 -10.18 -6.17 -12.50
C VAL A 350 -11.28 -5.75 -11.51
N ASP A 351 -12.35 -6.51 -11.41
CA ASP A 351 -13.45 -6.24 -10.47
C ASP A 351 -12.94 -6.21 -9.03
N HIS A 352 -12.17 -7.24 -8.64
CA HIS A 352 -11.55 -7.30 -7.31
C HIS A 352 -10.63 -6.09 -7.03
N PHE A 353 -9.77 -5.73 -7.98
CA PHE A 353 -8.88 -4.58 -7.83
C PHE A 353 -9.65 -3.28 -7.61
N GLN A 354 -10.71 -3.05 -8.40
CA GLN A 354 -11.58 -1.89 -8.24
C GLN A 354 -12.30 -1.88 -6.88
N GLU A 355 -12.71 -3.05 -6.39
CA GLU A 355 -13.32 -3.18 -5.05
C GLU A 355 -12.31 -2.77 -3.97
N MET A 356 -11.07 -3.25 -4.01
CA MET A 356 -10.04 -2.87 -3.05
C MET A 356 -9.74 -1.37 -3.06
N LEU A 357 -9.72 -0.73 -4.23
CA LEU A 357 -9.55 0.71 -4.33
C LEU A 357 -10.74 1.49 -3.74
N ARG A 358 -11.98 1.02 -3.97
CA ARG A 358 -13.18 1.63 -3.38
C ARG A 358 -13.18 1.48 -1.86
N ILE A 359 -12.82 0.31 -1.34
CA ILE A 359 -12.70 0.05 0.10
C ILE A 359 -11.63 0.96 0.71
N ARG A 360 -10.41 1.01 0.14
CA ARG A 360 -9.36 1.90 0.64
C ARG A 360 -9.80 3.37 0.66
N ARG A 361 -10.59 3.79 -0.32
CA ARG A 361 -11.08 5.18 -0.41
C ARG A 361 -12.24 5.47 0.56
N SER A 362 -12.99 4.48 0.99
CA SER A 362 -14.19 4.65 1.82
C SER A 362 -13.90 5.25 3.19
N SER A 363 -12.70 5.02 3.75
CA SER A 363 -12.30 5.56 5.05
C SER A 363 -10.86 6.06 5.05
N LYS A 364 -10.60 7.12 5.81
CA LYS A 364 -9.24 7.61 6.09
C LYS A 364 -8.45 6.65 7.00
N LEU A 365 -9.13 5.77 7.73
CA LEU A 365 -8.49 4.75 8.58
C LEU A 365 -7.56 3.79 7.80
N PHE A 366 -7.71 3.68 6.48
CA PHE A 366 -6.75 2.99 5.60
C PHE A 366 -5.54 3.83 5.19
N ARG A 367 -5.47 5.10 5.60
CA ARG A 367 -4.47 6.07 5.14
C ARG A 367 -4.09 7.05 6.25
N LEU A 368 -3.77 6.50 7.41
CA LEU A 368 -3.32 7.27 8.58
C LEU A 368 -1.98 7.94 8.26
N PRO A 369 -1.83 9.25 8.51
CA PRO A 369 -0.68 10.01 8.02
C PRO A 369 0.58 9.88 8.88
N THR A 370 0.47 9.51 10.16
CA THR A 370 1.59 9.52 11.10
C THR A 370 1.78 8.20 11.83
N GLU A 371 3.00 7.96 12.32
CA GLU A 371 3.30 6.83 13.22
C GLU A 371 2.38 6.79 14.42
N SER A 372 2.15 7.94 15.08
CA SER A 372 1.31 8.03 16.27
C SER A 372 -0.12 7.55 15.97
N GLU A 373 -0.73 8.04 14.88
CA GLU A 373 -2.08 7.62 14.52
C GLU A 373 -2.16 6.14 14.16
N VAL A 374 -1.15 5.58 13.49
CA VAL A 374 -1.11 4.14 13.22
C VAL A 374 -0.96 3.36 14.51
N SER A 375 -0.07 3.77 15.41
CA SER A 375 0.19 3.08 16.68
C SER A 375 -1.01 3.11 17.63
N ASP A 376 -1.76 4.21 17.62
CA ASP A 376 -2.93 4.39 18.49
C ASP A 376 -4.18 3.66 17.95
N ARG A 377 -4.29 3.43 16.64
CA ARG A 377 -5.53 3.00 15.99
C ARG A 377 -5.47 1.61 15.35
N LEU A 378 -4.30 1.12 14.96
CA LEU A 378 -4.16 -0.17 14.27
C LEU A 378 -3.70 -1.26 15.24
N ALA A 379 -4.33 -2.45 15.16
CA ALA A 379 -3.96 -3.61 15.95
C ALA A 379 -4.06 -4.92 15.13
N PHE A 380 -3.24 -5.91 15.51
CA PHE A 380 -3.32 -7.28 15.00
C PHE A 380 -3.82 -8.24 16.07
N HIS A 381 -4.63 -9.24 15.68
CA HIS A 381 -5.35 -10.09 16.62
C HIS A 381 -5.02 -11.58 16.53
N ASN A 382 -4.64 -12.08 15.37
CA ASN A 382 -4.17 -13.46 15.19
C ASN A 382 -2.65 -13.48 15.25
N THR A 383 -2.08 -13.49 16.45
CA THR A 383 -0.64 -13.29 16.71
C THR A 383 -0.06 -14.38 17.62
N GLY A 384 1.23 -14.35 17.88
CA GLY A 384 1.90 -15.26 18.80
C GLY A 384 2.04 -16.69 18.29
N PRO A 385 2.50 -17.63 19.16
CA PRO A 385 2.78 -19.01 18.76
C PRO A 385 1.52 -19.85 18.51
N GLY A 386 0.36 -19.41 19.01
CA GLY A 386 -0.94 -20.07 18.82
C GLY A 386 -1.73 -19.54 17.64
N GLN A 387 -1.16 -18.64 16.83
CA GLN A 387 -1.86 -18.06 15.70
C GLN A 387 -2.28 -19.10 14.66
N MET A 388 -3.41 -18.86 14.02
CA MET A 388 -3.87 -19.63 12.86
C MET A 388 -2.98 -19.27 11.65
N PRO A 389 -2.21 -20.23 11.09
CA PRO A 389 -1.34 -19.95 9.95
C PRO A 389 -2.15 -19.57 8.72
N GLY A 390 -1.61 -18.71 7.86
CA GLY A 390 -2.29 -18.27 6.64
C GLY A 390 -3.43 -17.25 6.85
N LEU A 391 -3.66 -16.81 8.10
CA LEU A 391 -4.65 -15.79 8.43
C LEU A 391 -3.99 -14.56 9.08
N ILE A 392 -4.25 -13.37 8.55
CA ILE A 392 -3.94 -12.10 9.19
C ILE A 392 -5.25 -11.40 9.54
N VAL A 393 -5.40 -10.98 10.79
CA VAL A 393 -6.55 -10.20 11.28
C VAL A 393 -6.03 -8.86 11.76
N MET A 394 -6.44 -7.80 11.07
CA MET A 394 -6.06 -6.42 11.36
C MET A 394 -7.32 -5.61 11.67
N SER A 395 -7.30 -4.84 12.73
CA SER A 395 -8.34 -3.83 12.98
C SER A 395 -7.74 -2.44 12.98
N THR A 396 -8.54 -1.47 12.54
CA THR A 396 -8.32 -0.06 12.80
C THR A 396 -9.52 0.50 13.54
N ASN A 397 -9.27 1.38 14.52
CA ASN A 397 -10.32 2.02 15.31
C ASN A 397 -10.29 3.53 15.14
N ASP A 398 -11.43 4.14 15.39
CA ASP A 398 -11.59 5.57 15.55
C ASP A 398 -12.39 5.86 16.82
N ASP A 399 -11.82 5.54 17.96
CA ASP A 399 -12.47 5.74 19.27
C ASP A 399 -12.80 7.21 19.53
N TYR A 400 -12.06 8.14 18.94
CA TYR A 400 -12.26 9.58 19.08
C TYR A 400 -13.27 10.19 18.12
N GLY A 401 -13.59 9.52 16.99
CA GLY A 401 -14.53 10.01 15.99
C GLY A 401 -14.01 11.10 15.07
N ASP A 402 -12.71 11.34 15.04
CA ASP A 402 -12.06 12.44 14.31
C ASP A 402 -11.57 12.04 12.89
N VAL A 403 -11.56 10.74 12.56
CA VAL A 403 -11.09 10.21 11.28
C VAL A 403 -12.24 9.65 10.44
N ASP A 404 -13.12 8.84 11.04
CA ASP A 404 -14.29 8.21 10.39
C ASP A 404 -15.54 8.36 11.29
N LEU A 405 -16.41 9.27 10.90
CA LEU A 405 -17.62 9.56 11.67
C LEU A 405 -18.57 8.37 11.76
N THR A 406 -18.64 7.54 10.72
CA THR A 406 -19.66 6.49 10.58
C THR A 406 -19.20 5.13 11.09
N ASN A 407 -17.92 4.84 11.00
CA ASN A 407 -17.36 3.57 11.42
C ASN A 407 -16.41 3.76 12.62
N LYS A 408 -16.72 3.07 13.71
CA LYS A 408 -15.87 3.03 14.90
C LYS A 408 -14.71 2.05 14.70
N TYR A 409 -14.97 0.94 14.00
CA TYR A 409 -13.99 -0.10 13.71
C TYR A 409 -14.05 -0.51 12.25
N ILE A 410 -12.88 -0.83 11.69
CA ILE A 410 -12.76 -1.58 10.44
C ILE A 410 -11.91 -2.80 10.75
N VAL A 411 -12.42 -4.00 10.46
CA VAL A 411 -11.69 -5.25 10.64
C VAL A 411 -11.43 -5.88 9.28
N THR A 412 -10.15 -6.08 8.95
CA THR A 412 -9.73 -6.72 7.71
C THR A 412 -9.13 -8.08 8.01
N LEU A 413 -9.69 -9.12 7.40
CA LEU A 413 -9.18 -10.49 7.48
C LEU A 413 -8.63 -10.90 6.12
N PHE A 414 -7.35 -11.24 6.08
CA PHE A 414 -6.67 -11.81 4.91
C PHE A 414 -6.56 -13.32 5.14
N ASN A 415 -7.51 -14.08 4.62
CA ASN A 415 -7.49 -15.54 4.67
C ASN A 415 -6.84 -16.09 3.39
N ALA A 416 -5.57 -16.42 3.47
CA ALA A 416 -4.83 -17.03 2.35
C ALA A 416 -5.02 -18.56 2.27
N ASN A 417 -5.57 -19.19 3.33
CA ASN A 417 -5.79 -20.63 3.36
C ASN A 417 -6.72 -21.09 2.22
N ASP A 418 -6.56 -22.32 1.80
CA ASP A 418 -7.42 -23.03 0.84
C ASP A 418 -8.75 -23.52 1.47
N ASP A 419 -8.90 -23.36 2.79
CA ASP A 419 -10.12 -23.59 3.55
C ASP A 419 -10.72 -22.29 4.09
N ALA A 420 -12.04 -22.30 4.35
CA ALA A 420 -12.72 -21.25 5.08
C ALA A 420 -12.26 -21.23 6.54
N VAL A 421 -12.20 -20.04 7.14
CA VAL A 421 -11.80 -19.85 8.54
C VAL A 421 -12.92 -19.21 9.35
N VAL A 422 -12.97 -19.59 10.64
CA VAL A 422 -13.79 -18.94 11.66
C VAL A 422 -12.85 -18.33 12.69
N PHE A 423 -13.00 -17.03 12.95
CA PHE A 423 -12.15 -16.31 13.89
C PHE A 423 -12.99 -15.53 14.90
N ASP A 424 -12.83 -15.86 16.20
CA ASP A 424 -13.55 -15.19 17.27
C ASP A 424 -13.14 -13.70 17.34
N SER A 425 -14.14 -12.83 17.41
CA SER A 425 -13.89 -11.40 17.46
C SER A 425 -13.18 -11.00 18.77
N PRO A 426 -12.05 -10.30 18.69
CA PRO A 426 -11.40 -9.75 19.87
C PRO A 426 -12.14 -8.51 20.42
N LEU A 427 -13.09 -7.96 19.66
CA LEU A 427 -13.83 -6.73 19.96
C LEU A 427 -15.20 -7.11 20.56
N ASN A 428 -15.21 -7.43 21.86
CA ASN A 428 -16.39 -7.90 22.57
C ASN A 428 -17.56 -6.90 22.51
N GLY A 429 -18.75 -7.41 22.17
CA GLY A 429 -19.99 -6.64 22.16
C GLY A 429 -20.17 -5.74 20.92
N GLN A 430 -19.21 -5.75 20.00
CA GLN A 430 -19.34 -5.06 18.72
C GLN A 430 -20.05 -5.96 17.70
N VAL A 431 -20.84 -5.34 16.85
CA VAL A 431 -21.50 -5.98 15.70
C VAL A 431 -20.83 -5.46 14.43
N PHE A 432 -20.66 -6.36 13.47
CA PHE A 432 -19.97 -6.03 12.23
C PHE A 432 -20.81 -6.42 11.01
N ASP A 433 -20.78 -5.59 10.00
CA ASP A 433 -21.34 -5.86 8.68
C ASP A 433 -20.22 -6.01 7.66
N LEU A 434 -20.40 -6.93 6.70
CA LEU A 434 -19.50 -7.02 5.56
C LEU A 434 -19.54 -5.68 4.79
N HIS A 435 -18.37 -5.17 4.43
CA HIS A 435 -18.25 -3.90 3.72
C HIS A 435 -19.20 -3.84 2.51
N PRO A 436 -20.00 -2.77 2.32
CA PRO A 436 -21.03 -2.71 1.28
C PRO A 436 -20.53 -3.00 -0.14
N VAL A 437 -19.29 -2.62 -0.45
CA VAL A 437 -18.64 -2.94 -1.73
C VAL A 437 -18.53 -4.45 -1.91
N GLN A 438 -18.16 -5.19 -0.86
CA GLN A 438 -18.02 -6.64 -0.91
C GLN A 438 -19.37 -7.36 -0.81
N ALA A 439 -20.31 -6.82 -0.07
CA ALA A 439 -21.69 -7.34 -0.03
C ALA A 439 -22.39 -7.25 -1.40
N ALA A 440 -22.00 -6.29 -2.23
CA ALA A 440 -22.49 -6.08 -3.59
C ALA A 440 -21.50 -6.58 -4.68
N SER A 441 -20.45 -7.33 -4.30
CA SER A 441 -19.41 -7.83 -5.21
C SER A 441 -20.00 -8.71 -6.31
N ALA A 442 -19.31 -8.76 -7.45
CA ALA A 442 -19.56 -9.77 -8.48
C ALA A 442 -19.02 -11.17 -8.08
N ASP A 443 -18.13 -11.25 -7.09
CA ASP A 443 -17.60 -12.51 -6.55
C ASP A 443 -18.53 -13.09 -5.47
N PRO A 444 -19.28 -14.18 -5.77
CA PRO A 444 -20.19 -14.78 -4.79
C PRO A 444 -19.47 -15.41 -3.60
N ILE A 445 -18.15 -15.65 -3.71
CA ILE A 445 -17.37 -16.24 -2.62
C ILE A 445 -17.16 -15.17 -1.53
N VAL A 446 -16.76 -13.95 -1.89
CA VAL A 446 -16.58 -12.87 -0.91
C VAL A 446 -17.91 -12.45 -0.28
N GLN A 447 -19.03 -12.48 -1.04
CA GLN A 447 -20.38 -12.26 -0.50
C GLN A 447 -20.75 -13.26 0.59
N GLY A 448 -20.13 -14.46 0.60
CA GLY A 448 -20.31 -15.49 1.62
C GLY A 448 -19.57 -15.21 2.93
N ALA A 449 -18.78 -14.14 3.03
CA ALA A 449 -18.19 -13.71 4.29
C ALA A 449 -19.25 -13.04 5.18
N TYR A 450 -19.26 -13.35 6.48
CA TYR A 450 -20.23 -12.78 7.41
C TYR A 450 -19.71 -12.77 8.85
N PHE A 451 -20.28 -11.90 9.67
CA PHE A 451 -20.10 -11.91 11.11
C PHE A 451 -21.28 -12.64 11.78
N ASP A 452 -20.97 -13.68 12.54
CA ASP A 452 -21.99 -14.39 13.35
C ASP A 452 -22.22 -13.63 14.67
N MET A 453 -23.32 -12.89 14.74
CA MET A 453 -23.70 -12.16 15.95
C MET A 453 -23.97 -13.08 17.15
N GLY A 454 -24.40 -14.32 16.93
CA GLY A 454 -24.68 -15.28 18.00
C GLY A 454 -23.42 -15.85 18.63
N GLY A 455 -22.42 -16.15 17.81
CA GLY A 455 -21.11 -16.67 18.21
C GLY A 455 -20.06 -15.60 18.44
N GLY A 456 -20.25 -14.38 17.93
CA GLY A 456 -19.26 -13.31 18.01
C GLY A 456 -18.03 -13.58 17.14
N SER A 457 -18.19 -14.21 15.98
CA SER A 457 -17.06 -14.62 15.13
C SER A 457 -17.19 -14.18 13.68
N PHE A 458 -16.04 -13.94 13.03
CA PHE A 458 -15.93 -13.70 11.61
C PHE A 458 -15.79 -15.02 10.86
N ASN A 459 -16.60 -15.20 9.80
CA ASN A 459 -16.53 -16.34 8.90
C ASN A 459 -16.02 -15.85 7.55
N VAL A 460 -14.85 -16.32 7.11
CA VAL A 460 -14.19 -15.87 5.90
C VAL A 460 -13.89 -17.06 4.99
N PRO A 461 -14.42 -17.07 3.75
CA PRO A 461 -14.16 -18.13 2.78
C PRO A 461 -12.67 -18.30 2.47
N ALA A 462 -12.34 -19.44 1.86
CA ALA A 462 -10.99 -19.75 1.38
C ALA A 462 -10.44 -18.67 0.42
N ARG A 463 -9.15 -18.38 0.49
CA ARG A 463 -8.43 -17.44 -0.38
C ARG A 463 -9.18 -16.12 -0.57
N THR A 464 -9.68 -15.54 0.55
CA THR A 464 -10.53 -14.35 0.53
C THR A 464 -10.01 -13.28 1.49
N THR A 465 -9.97 -12.04 1.00
CA THR A 465 -9.87 -10.86 1.87
C THR A 465 -11.27 -10.35 2.16
N ALA A 466 -11.65 -10.31 3.43
CA ALA A 466 -12.93 -9.76 3.87
C ALA A 466 -12.72 -8.54 4.77
N VAL A 467 -13.49 -7.50 4.52
CA VAL A 467 -13.47 -6.24 5.29
C VAL A 467 -14.83 -6.07 5.97
N PHE A 468 -14.80 -5.87 7.27
CA PHE A 468 -16.00 -5.68 8.07
C PHE A 468 -15.99 -4.30 8.71
N LEU A 469 -17.14 -3.66 8.71
CA LEU A 469 -17.37 -2.35 9.33
C LEU A 469 -18.11 -2.53 10.65
N GLY A 470 -17.57 -1.96 11.72
CA GLY A 470 -18.24 -1.80 13.01
C GLY A 470 -18.80 -0.39 13.10
N PRO A 471 -20.11 -0.19 12.89
CA PRO A 471 -20.68 1.15 12.82
C PRO A 471 -20.56 1.89 14.15
N ARG A 472 -20.34 3.19 14.10
CA ARG A 472 -20.40 4.06 15.27
C ARG A 472 -21.85 4.28 15.65
N PRO A 473 -22.24 4.12 16.93
CA PRO A 473 -23.58 4.46 17.38
C PRO A 473 -23.98 5.89 16.99
N VAL A 474 -25.20 6.08 16.49
CA VAL A 474 -25.70 7.40 16.06
C VAL A 474 -25.59 8.45 17.17
N VAL A 475 -25.74 8.02 18.41
CA VAL A 475 -25.57 8.87 19.60
C VAL A 475 -24.15 9.45 19.65
N GLU A 476 -23.11 8.63 19.47
CA GLU A 476 -21.70 9.05 19.45
C GLU A 476 -21.39 9.96 18.24
N GLN A 477 -22.04 9.72 17.08
CA GLN A 477 -21.91 10.59 15.91
C GLN A 477 -22.49 11.99 16.16
N ILE A 478 -23.61 12.08 16.90
CA ILE A 478 -24.24 13.35 17.29
C ILE A 478 -23.38 14.07 18.34
N ASP A 479 -22.76 13.36 19.29
CA ASP A 479 -21.83 13.95 20.26
C ASP A 479 -20.68 14.68 19.54
N PHE A 480 -20.08 14.00 18.54
CA PHE A 480 -19.04 14.64 17.73
C PHE A 480 -19.51 15.94 17.04
N LEU A 481 -20.75 15.97 16.52
CA LEU A 481 -21.30 17.18 15.90
C LEU A 481 -21.58 18.29 16.95
N ILE A 482 -21.92 17.94 18.19
CA ILE A 482 -22.04 18.88 19.30
C ILE A 482 -20.67 19.50 19.59
N ASP A 483 -19.61 18.69 19.70
CA ASP A 483 -18.25 19.16 19.94
C ASP A 483 -17.79 20.16 18.86
N GLN A 484 -18.16 19.92 17.58
CA GLN A 484 -17.85 20.86 16.49
C GLN A 484 -18.57 22.21 16.65
N VAL A 485 -19.81 22.21 17.13
CA VAL A 485 -20.56 23.45 17.41
C VAL A 485 -19.96 24.18 18.62
N GLU A 486 -19.53 23.46 19.66
CA GLU A 486 -18.87 24.02 20.83
C GLU A 486 -17.52 24.65 20.45
N ALA A 487 -16.72 23.97 19.61
CA ALA A 487 -15.46 24.52 19.10
C ALA A 487 -15.64 25.85 18.33
N LEU A 488 -16.73 26.00 17.57
CA LEU A 488 -17.05 27.26 16.90
C LEU A 488 -17.48 28.36 17.89
N ALA A 489 -18.06 27.99 19.02
CA ALA A 489 -18.39 28.94 20.10
C ALA A 489 -17.15 29.37 20.89
N ASP A 490 -16.24 28.43 21.20
CA ASP A 490 -14.97 28.70 21.87
C ASP A 490 -14.03 29.54 21.00
N GLY A 491 -14.13 29.40 19.66
CA GLY A 491 -13.43 30.24 18.69
C GLY A 491 -14.09 31.58 18.39
N ASP A 492 -15.13 32.00 19.17
CA ASP A 492 -15.89 33.25 19.00
C ASP A 492 -16.60 33.42 17.65
N VAL A 493 -16.75 32.31 16.86
CA VAL A 493 -17.52 32.31 15.61
C VAL A 493 -19.02 32.36 15.90
N LEU A 494 -19.48 31.53 16.84
CA LEU A 494 -20.85 31.53 17.33
C LEU A 494 -20.91 32.17 18.75
N ASN A 495 -21.90 33.02 18.97
CA ASN A 495 -22.17 33.42 20.35
C ASN A 495 -22.93 32.31 21.11
N GLY A 496 -22.91 32.34 22.44
CA GLY A 496 -23.50 31.30 23.28
C GLY A 496 -24.99 31.04 23.02
N GLY A 497 -25.76 32.04 22.58
CA GLY A 497 -27.16 31.85 22.21
C GLY A 497 -27.34 31.11 20.90
N GLN A 498 -26.49 31.38 19.93
CA GLN A 498 -26.46 30.71 18.62
C GLN A 498 -25.99 29.23 18.75
N ALA A 499 -24.91 29.01 19.51
CA ALA A 499 -24.42 27.66 19.78
C ALA A 499 -25.49 26.82 20.51
N ASN A 500 -26.08 27.35 21.58
CA ASN A 500 -27.14 26.68 22.34
C ASN A 500 -28.38 26.35 21.47
N ALA A 501 -28.70 27.19 20.48
CA ALA A 501 -29.82 26.94 19.56
C ALA A 501 -29.57 25.75 18.60
N LEU A 502 -28.30 25.53 18.21
CA LEU A 502 -27.86 24.37 17.44
C LEU A 502 -27.78 23.11 18.31
N ILE A 503 -27.09 23.20 19.46
CA ILE A 503 -26.90 22.09 20.41
C ILE A 503 -28.24 21.53 20.90
N ALA A 504 -29.23 22.38 21.22
CA ALA A 504 -30.54 21.90 21.65
C ALA A 504 -31.25 20.99 20.64
N LYS A 505 -31.03 21.20 19.33
CA LYS A 505 -31.58 20.33 18.27
C LYS A 505 -30.80 19.00 18.20
N LEU A 506 -29.50 19.06 18.31
CA LEU A 506 -28.63 17.88 18.34
C LEU A 506 -28.94 17.00 19.55
N GLU A 507 -29.07 17.57 20.74
CA GLU A 507 -29.49 16.83 21.94
C GLU A 507 -30.90 16.22 21.81
N ALA A 508 -31.83 16.89 21.10
CA ALA A 508 -33.16 16.33 20.83
C ALA A 508 -33.03 15.13 19.87
N ALA A 509 -32.22 15.24 18.82
CA ALA A 509 -31.91 14.15 17.90
C ALA A 509 -31.28 12.95 18.64
N GLN A 510 -30.29 13.22 19.51
CA GLN A 510 -29.62 12.22 20.33
C GLN A 510 -30.61 11.45 21.22
N ARG A 511 -31.44 12.17 21.99
CA ARG A 511 -32.50 11.56 22.79
C ARG A 511 -33.50 10.73 21.98
N SER A 512 -33.76 11.11 20.74
CA SER A 512 -34.63 10.36 19.84
C SER A 512 -33.97 9.11 19.31
N ALA A 513 -32.68 9.19 18.93
CA ALA A 513 -31.86 8.07 18.50
C ALA A 513 -31.68 7.02 19.61
N ASP A 514 -31.37 7.46 20.84
CA ASP A 514 -31.23 6.61 22.03
C ASP A 514 -32.50 5.78 22.34
N ARG A 515 -33.66 6.31 21.99
CA ARG A 515 -34.97 5.65 22.13
C ARG A 515 -35.40 4.83 20.90
N GLY A 516 -34.52 4.64 19.92
CA GLY A 516 -34.81 3.95 18.66
C GLY A 516 -35.84 4.66 17.78
N ARG A 517 -36.01 5.98 17.93
CA ARG A 517 -36.99 6.78 17.15
C ARG A 517 -36.31 7.42 15.95
N SER A 518 -35.90 6.62 14.98
CA SER A 518 -35.12 7.04 13.79
C SER A 518 -35.74 8.23 13.08
N ASN A 519 -37.05 8.20 12.78
CA ASN A 519 -37.74 9.32 12.08
C ASN A 519 -37.72 10.63 12.87
N ALA A 520 -37.81 10.57 14.20
CA ALA A 520 -37.75 11.76 15.03
C ALA A 520 -36.34 12.34 15.06
N ALA A 521 -35.33 11.50 15.22
CA ALA A 521 -33.91 11.89 15.17
C ALA A 521 -33.58 12.55 13.82
N ALA A 522 -34.01 11.95 12.71
CA ALA A 522 -33.82 12.52 11.37
C ALA A 522 -34.49 13.90 11.20
N ASN A 523 -35.69 14.09 11.74
CA ASN A 523 -36.38 15.39 11.68
C ASN A 523 -35.62 16.48 12.47
N GLU A 524 -35.07 16.15 13.65
CA GLU A 524 -34.28 17.08 14.45
C GLU A 524 -32.94 17.44 13.78
N LEU A 525 -32.29 16.49 13.14
CA LEU A 525 -31.07 16.74 12.36
C LEU A 525 -31.37 17.63 11.14
N ASN A 526 -32.49 17.41 10.44
CA ASN A 526 -32.91 18.32 9.37
C ASN A 526 -33.20 19.73 9.90
N ALA A 527 -33.78 19.85 11.09
CA ALA A 527 -34.01 21.16 11.73
C ALA A 527 -32.67 21.83 12.14
N PHE A 528 -31.64 21.06 12.48
CA PHE A 528 -30.27 21.55 12.67
C PHE A 528 -29.69 22.07 11.35
N ILE A 529 -29.75 21.31 10.26
CA ILE A 529 -29.25 21.71 8.93
C ILE A 529 -29.88 23.04 8.50
N ASN A 530 -31.22 23.13 8.56
CA ASN A 530 -31.93 24.38 8.21
C ASN A 530 -31.46 25.59 9.06
N GLN A 531 -31.11 25.39 10.32
CA GLN A 531 -30.61 26.47 11.17
C GLN A 531 -29.19 26.87 10.79
N VAL A 532 -28.33 25.90 10.42
CA VAL A 532 -26.95 26.16 9.92
C VAL A 532 -27.03 26.96 8.61
N GLU A 533 -27.89 26.57 7.67
CA GLU A 533 -28.13 27.30 6.41
C GLU A 533 -28.59 28.75 6.67
N ALA A 534 -29.47 28.95 7.65
CA ALA A 534 -29.90 30.28 8.04
C ALA A 534 -28.73 31.12 8.63
N PHE A 535 -27.82 30.51 9.40
CA PHE A 535 -26.65 31.19 9.93
C PHE A 535 -25.64 31.55 8.83
N VAL A 536 -25.46 30.68 7.84
CA VAL A 536 -24.64 30.98 6.64
C VAL A 536 -25.26 32.15 5.87
N SER A 537 -26.56 32.10 5.63
CA SER A 537 -27.30 33.16 4.89
C SER A 537 -27.24 34.51 5.61
N ALA A 538 -27.19 34.50 6.94
CA ALA A 538 -27.09 35.70 7.77
C ALA A 538 -25.63 36.21 7.93
N GLY A 539 -24.64 35.48 7.40
CA GLY A 539 -23.22 35.80 7.56
C GLY A 539 -22.66 35.54 8.98
N THR A 540 -23.37 34.74 9.79
CA THR A 540 -22.92 34.31 11.12
C THR A 540 -21.86 33.22 10.98
N LEU A 541 -22.07 32.25 10.06
CA LEU A 541 -21.09 31.25 9.66
C LEU A 541 -20.58 31.57 8.26
N SER A 542 -19.33 31.29 8.01
CA SER A 542 -18.80 31.24 6.64
C SER A 542 -19.45 30.09 5.85
N ALA A 543 -19.35 30.14 4.51
CA ALA A 543 -19.84 29.06 3.67
C ALA A 543 -19.15 27.72 3.98
N ASP A 544 -17.85 27.76 4.25
CA ASP A 544 -17.05 26.56 4.54
C ASP A 544 -17.40 25.94 5.90
N GLU A 545 -17.57 26.77 6.97
CA GLU A 545 -17.99 26.31 8.30
C GLU A 545 -19.39 25.69 8.25
N GLY A 546 -20.33 26.34 7.56
CA GLY A 546 -21.68 25.81 7.39
C GLY A 546 -21.69 24.50 6.60
N ALA A 547 -20.94 24.42 5.49
CA ALA A 547 -20.84 23.21 4.69
C ALA A 547 -20.25 22.04 5.50
N ALA A 548 -19.25 22.28 6.35
CA ALA A 548 -18.67 21.25 7.20
C ALA A 548 -19.70 20.66 8.19
N LEU A 549 -20.44 21.52 8.92
CA LEU A 549 -21.50 21.07 9.85
C LEU A 549 -22.62 20.30 9.14
N ILE A 550 -23.04 20.77 7.96
CA ILE A 550 -24.11 20.13 7.16
C ILE A 550 -23.64 18.75 6.68
N ALA A 551 -22.42 18.64 6.16
CA ALA A 551 -21.88 17.36 5.68
C ALA A 551 -21.85 16.30 6.80
N ILE A 552 -21.50 16.68 8.02
CA ILE A 552 -21.52 15.78 9.18
C ILE A 552 -22.96 15.35 9.49
N ALA A 553 -23.90 16.31 9.55
CA ALA A 553 -25.31 16.01 9.82
C ALA A 553 -25.95 15.10 8.76
N GLU A 554 -25.60 15.29 7.48
CA GLU A 554 -26.04 14.43 6.38
C GLU A 554 -25.47 13.01 6.47
N ALA A 555 -24.21 12.87 6.88
CA ALA A 555 -23.59 11.56 7.13
C ALA A 555 -24.33 10.81 8.27
N ILE A 556 -24.70 11.52 9.35
CA ILE A 556 -25.48 10.96 10.46
C ILE A 556 -26.88 10.54 9.97
N LEU A 557 -27.54 11.36 9.13
CA LEU A 557 -28.82 11.01 8.53
C LEU A 557 -28.74 9.71 7.71
N GLY A 558 -27.66 9.52 6.97
CA GLY A 558 -27.38 8.27 6.25
C GLY A 558 -27.23 7.06 7.15
N SER A 559 -26.76 7.23 8.39
CA SER A 559 -26.60 6.15 9.38
C SER A 559 -27.89 5.80 10.13
N ILE A 560 -28.92 6.66 10.10
CA ILE A 560 -30.20 6.45 10.79
C ILE A 560 -31.17 5.58 9.98
N GLY A 561 -30.94 5.41 8.68
CA GLY A 561 -31.81 4.83 7.65
C GLY A 561 -32.18 3.37 7.75
#